data_fcfbe09bc4418659bdc34ebce0a74e49
#
_entry.id   fcfbe09bc4418659bdc34ebce0a74e49
#
_cell.length_a   1.000
_cell.length_b   1.000
_cell.length_c   1.000
_cell.angle_alpha   90.00
_cell.angle_beta   90.00
_cell.angle_gamma   90.00
#
_symmetry.space_group_name_H-M   'P 1'
#
loop_
_entity.id
_entity.type
_entity.pdbx_description
1 polymer ?
#
loop_
_entity_poly.entity_id
_entity_poly.type
_entity_poly.pdbx_seq_one_letter_code
_entity_poly.pdbx_strand_id
1 'polypeptide(L)' 'MMLTVTCCDCGEMYSLRGWIEKEDLRGTQFEEKIDTITDAELSELEEKGLIHDEVDVFEKNPCCRYCGSKNVTWL' A
#
# COMPACT_ATOMS: atom_id res chain seq x y z
N MET A 1 11.24 -2.22 -1.82
CA MET A 1 11.28 -2.41 -0.36
C MET A 1 10.03 -3.13 0.10
N MET A 2 10.18 -4.09 0.97
CA MET A 2 9.03 -4.76 1.60
C MET A 2 9.09 -4.55 3.10
N LEU A 3 7.93 -4.33 3.70
CA LEU A 3 7.79 -4.12 5.13
C LEU A 3 6.99 -5.26 5.72
N THR A 4 7.53 -5.93 6.73
CA THR A 4 6.82 -6.98 7.45
C THR A 4 6.18 -6.40 8.71
N VAL A 5 4.87 -6.57 8.83
CA VAL A 5 4.08 -6.05 9.95
C VAL A 5 3.59 -7.21 10.80
N THR A 6 3.73 -7.07 12.12
CA THR A 6 3.23 -8.04 13.10
C THR A 6 2.26 -7.33 14.03
N CYS A 7 1.07 -7.87 14.19
CA CYS A 7 0.09 -7.36 15.14
C CYS A 7 0.27 -8.02 16.49
N CYS A 8 0.39 -7.24 17.55
CA CYS A 8 0.53 -7.75 18.91
C CYS A 8 -0.80 -8.21 19.52
N ASP A 9 -1.92 -7.75 18.96
CA ASP A 9 -3.26 -8.10 19.49
C ASP A 9 -3.83 -9.38 18.88
N CYS A 10 -3.78 -9.52 17.56
CA CYS A 10 -4.29 -10.73 16.89
C CYS A 10 -3.20 -11.75 16.52
N GLY A 11 -1.93 -11.37 16.61
CA GLY A 11 -0.80 -12.24 16.30
C GLY A 11 -0.56 -12.48 14.81
N GLU A 12 -1.29 -11.82 13.93
CA GLU A 12 -1.13 -11.99 12.49
C GLU A 12 0.10 -11.25 11.97
N MET A 13 0.74 -11.86 10.96
CA MET A 13 1.87 -11.25 10.25
C MET A 13 1.51 -11.11 8.78
N TYR A 14 1.96 -10.03 8.17
CA TYR A 14 1.77 -9.81 6.73
C TYR A 14 2.86 -8.87 6.20
N SER A 15 3.04 -8.89 4.89
CA SER A 15 4.02 -8.03 4.22
C SER A 15 3.32 -6.97 3.38
N LEU A 16 3.91 -5.79 3.33
CA LEU A 16 3.43 -4.67 2.52
C LEU A 16 4.45 -4.37 1.43
N ARG A 17 3.95 -3.99 0.25
CA ARG A 17 4.82 -3.59 -0.86
C ARG A 17 5.18 -2.12 -0.74
N GLY A 18 6.46 -1.81 -0.96
CA GLY A 18 6.96 -0.44 -1.01
C GLY A 18 7.00 0.13 -2.42
N TRP A 19 6.20 -0.40 -3.34
CA TRP A 19 6.10 0.07 -4.72
C TRP A 19 4.67 -0.03 -5.23
N ILE A 20 4.38 0.71 -6.32
CA ILE A 20 3.06 0.74 -6.95
C ILE A 20 3.02 -0.28 -8.11
N GLU A 21 1.93 -1.02 -8.21
CA GLU A 21 1.63 -1.88 -9.35
C GLU A 21 0.34 -1.40 -10.04
N LYS A 22 0.10 -1.86 -11.27
CA LYS A 22 -1.10 -1.49 -12.03
C LYS A 22 -2.38 -1.81 -11.28
N GLU A 23 -2.40 -2.92 -10.54
CA GLU A 23 -3.56 -3.35 -9.76
C GLU A 23 -3.94 -2.37 -8.64
N ASP A 24 -3.00 -1.55 -8.21
CA ASP A 24 -3.26 -0.54 -7.17
C ASP A 24 -4.18 0.58 -7.65
N LEU A 25 -4.43 0.65 -8.96
CA LEU A 25 -5.36 1.62 -9.54
C LEU A 25 -6.83 1.20 -9.37
N ARG A 26 -7.10 -0.05 -9.01
CA ARG A 26 -8.46 -0.54 -8.77
C ARG A 26 -9.11 0.22 -7.62
N GLY A 27 -10.35 0.62 -7.82
CA GLY A 27 -11.06 1.42 -6.84
C GLY A 27 -10.69 2.90 -6.84
N THR A 28 -9.85 3.33 -7.78
CA THR A 28 -9.46 4.73 -7.94
C THR A 28 -10.04 5.28 -9.26
N GLN A 29 -9.94 6.59 -9.45
CA GLN A 29 -10.35 7.23 -10.69
C GLN A 29 -9.51 6.82 -11.90
N PHE A 30 -8.38 6.16 -11.67
CA PHE A 30 -7.45 5.68 -12.71
C PHE A 30 -7.68 4.22 -13.10
N GLU A 31 -8.70 3.57 -12.57
CA GLU A 31 -8.97 2.16 -12.81
C GLU A 31 -9.08 1.83 -14.31
N GLU A 32 -9.66 2.71 -15.10
CA GLU A 32 -9.80 2.54 -16.53
C GLU A 32 -8.46 2.43 -17.27
N LYS A 33 -7.38 2.93 -16.67
CA LYS A 33 -6.05 2.95 -17.26
C LYS A 33 -5.22 1.69 -16.94
N ILE A 34 -5.75 0.77 -16.14
CA ILE A 34 -4.99 -0.42 -15.69
C ILE A 34 -4.35 -1.17 -16.86
N ASP A 35 -5.08 -1.35 -17.96
CA ASP A 35 -4.60 -2.11 -19.11
C ASP A 35 -3.65 -1.35 -20.02
N THR A 36 -3.65 -0.04 -19.96
CA THR A 36 -2.90 0.83 -20.89
C THR A 36 -1.80 1.63 -20.23
N ILE A 37 -1.80 1.75 -18.91
CA ILE A 37 -0.82 2.55 -18.17
C ILE A 37 0.59 1.95 -18.25
N THR A 38 1.60 2.81 -18.39
CA THR A 38 3.01 2.40 -18.38
C THR A 38 3.61 2.58 -16.98
N ASP A 39 4.75 1.93 -16.73
CA ASP A 39 5.46 2.08 -15.46
C ASP A 39 5.88 3.52 -15.20
N ALA A 40 6.26 4.24 -16.25
CA ALA A 40 6.61 5.67 -16.14
C ALA A 40 5.40 6.51 -15.67
N GLU A 41 4.22 6.21 -16.18
CA GLU A 41 2.99 6.90 -15.77
C GLU A 41 2.62 6.58 -14.31
N LEU A 42 2.80 5.31 -13.89
CA LEU A 42 2.59 4.92 -12.50
C LEU A 42 3.50 5.70 -11.55
N SER A 43 4.78 5.79 -11.88
CA SER A 43 5.75 6.55 -11.08
C SER A 43 5.38 8.03 -11.02
N GLU A 44 4.91 8.60 -12.11
CA GLU A 44 4.48 9.99 -12.14
C GLU A 44 3.27 10.23 -11.23
N LEU A 45 2.29 9.34 -11.25
CA LEU A 45 1.12 9.45 -10.38
C LEU A 45 1.51 9.36 -8.90
N GLU A 46 2.46 8.50 -8.56
CA GLU A 46 2.98 8.40 -7.19
C GLU A 46 3.69 9.68 -6.77
N GLU A 47 4.54 10.23 -7.62
CA GLU A 47 5.25 11.49 -7.35
C GLU A 47 4.30 12.67 -7.11
N LYS A 48 3.20 12.69 -7.84
CA LYS A 48 2.17 13.73 -7.68
C LYS A 48 1.28 13.53 -6.46
N GLY A 49 1.45 12.41 -5.75
CA GLY A 49 0.64 12.09 -4.58
C GLY A 49 -0.80 11.68 -4.91
N LEU A 50 -1.07 11.29 -6.15
CA LEU A 50 -2.40 10.87 -6.59
C LEU A 50 -2.68 9.40 -6.24
N ILE A 51 -1.64 8.59 -6.13
CA ILE A 51 -1.71 7.19 -5.68
C ILE A 51 -0.60 6.93 -4.69
N HIS A 52 -0.79 5.94 -3.82
CA HIS A 52 0.17 5.59 -2.77
C HIS A 52 0.36 4.07 -2.72
N ASP A 53 1.59 3.63 -2.40
CA ASP A 53 1.86 2.21 -2.16
C ASP A 53 1.37 1.79 -0.77
N GLU A 54 1.39 0.48 -0.50
CA GLU A 54 0.91 -0.06 0.77
C GLU A 54 1.71 0.44 1.97
N VAL A 55 3.03 0.57 1.83
CA VAL A 55 3.90 1.06 2.90
C VAL A 55 3.60 2.52 3.23
N ASP A 56 3.40 3.34 2.21
CA ASP A 56 3.10 4.76 2.40
C ASP A 56 1.77 4.95 3.14
N VAL A 57 0.75 4.21 2.76
CA VAL A 57 -0.56 4.24 3.43
C VAL A 57 -0.42 3.78 4.89
N PHE A 58 0.33 2.70 5.14
CA PHE A 58 0.57 2.17 6.47
C PHE A 58 1.30 3.19 7.37
N GLU A 59 2.31 3.86 6.85
CA GLU A 59 3.08 4.84 7.62
C GLU A 59 2.23 6.01 8.11
N LYS A 60 1.21 6.39 7.33
CA LYS A 60 0.31 7.47 7.70
C LYS A 60 -0.66 7.08 8.81
N ASN A 61 -1.04 5.81 8.86
CA ASN A 61 -1.97 5.29 9.86
C ASN A 61 -1.63 3.83 10.19
N PRO A 62 -0.59 3.58 10.99
CA PRO A 62 -0.16 2.23 11.33
C PRO A 62 -1.23 1.48 12.11
N CYS A 63 -1.86 0.50 11.47
CA CYS A 63 -2.87 -0.35 12.10
C CYS A 63 -2.90 -1.72 11.41
N CYS A 64 -3.37 -2.73 12.16
CA CYS A 64 -3.54 -4.07 11.64
C CYS A 64 -4.67 -4.10 10.60
N ARG A 65 -4.41 -4.74 9.43
CA ARG A 65 -5.43 -4.90 8.40
C ARG A 65 -6.51 -5.92 8.76
N TYR A 66 -6.23 -6.79 9.74
CA TYR A 66 -7.14 -7.86 10.13
C TYR A 66 -8.06 -7.47 11.29
N CYS A 67 -7.52 -6.83 12.33
CA CYS A 67 -8.29 -6.47 13.52
C CYS A 67 -8.41 -4.97 13.76
N GLY A 68 -7.69 -4.16 13.00
CA GLY A 68 -7.73 -2.70 13.13
C GLY A 68 -6.97 -2.14 14.33
N SER A 69 -6.28 -2.98 15.08
CA SER A 69 -5.49 -2.53 16.23
C SER A 69 -4.30 -1.67 15.80
N LYS A 70 -3.98 -0.67 16.59
CA LYS A 70 -2.78 0.16 16.40
C LYS A 70 -1.55 -0.42 17.07
N ASN A 71 -1.70 -1.53 17.80
CA ASN A 71 -0.60 -2.19 18.49
C ASN A 71 0.15 -3.12 17.55
N VAL A 72 0.86 -2.53 16.60
CA VAL A 72 1.61 -3.26 15.57
C VAL A 72 3.08 -2.88 15.60
N THR A 73 3.93 -3.82 15.17
CA THR A 73 5.36 -3.61 14.97
C THR A 73 5.70 -3.94 13.52
N TRP A 74 6.78 -3.35 13.01
CA TRP A 74 7.22 -3.59 11.64
C TRP A 74 8.73 -3.44 11.51
N LEU A 75 9.28 -4.09 10.49
CA LEU A 75 10.71 -4.03 10.16
C LEU A 75 10.89 -3.84 8.66
#